data_4c9b304264919dc5818ee8441890bd81
#
_entry.id   4c9b304264919dc5818ee8441890bd81
#
_cell.length_a   1.000
_cell.length_b   1.000
_cell.length_c   1.000
_cell.angle_alpha   90.00
_cell.angle_beta   90.00
_cell.angle_gamma   90.00
#
_symmetry.space_group_name_H-M   'P 1'
#
loop_
_entity.id
_entity.type
_entity.pdbx_description
1 polymer ?
#
loop_
_entity_poly.entity_id
_entity_poly.type
_entity_poly.pdbx_seq_one_letter_code
_entity_poly.pdbx_strand_id
1 'polypeptide(L)'
;MLELRNISLKWFSSKEKPFIKDLNIKVNNGKILTIFGSSGIGKSSLINIIAGVYESNLLFTGDIILNNKKITNTLPEKRKIGLLLQDGVLFPHLSVEQNLIFGIKKSLTNKEKYLLINEHLINANMEGFENRYPNTLSGGQKARIACLRAILSEPDALLLDEPFLSIDPEQRNSFRLFVVNQIREKKIPCILVTHDESDKLISDYQPLDLIKFSP
;
A
#
# COMPACT_ATOMS: atom_id res chain seq x y z
N MET A 1 -5.78 8.63 -11.07
CA MET A 1 -4.56 9.42 -10.88
C MET A 1 -4.49 9.89 -9.45
N LEU A 2 -3.35 9.69 -8.78
CA LEU A 2 -3.05 10.21 -7.44
C LEU A 2 -2.03 11.34 -7.54
N GLU A 3 -2.30 12.46 -6.87
CA GLU A 3 -1.42 13.64 -6.90
C GLU A 3 -1.25 14.21 -5.49
N LEU A 4 -0.02 14.51 -5.14
CA LEU A 4 0.37 15.23 -3.93
C LEU A 4 0.91 16.59 -4.34
N ARG A 5 0.40 17.67 -3.74
CA ARG A 5 0.82 19.04 -4.03
C ARG A 5 1.35 19.73 -2.79
N ASN A 6 2.61 20.14 -2.84
CA ASN A 6 3.30 20.91 -1.79
C ASN A 6 3.17 20.27 -0.39
N ILE A 7 3.30 18.92 -0.33
CA ILE A 7 3.22 18.21 0.95
C ILE A 7 4.46 18.51 1.78
N SER A 8 4.24 19.01 2.98
CA SER A 8 5.28 19.18 3.99
C SER A 8 4.86 18.55 5.30
N LEU A 9 5.78 17.82 5.95
CA LEU A 9 5.56 17.06 7.17
C LEU A 9 6.48 17.56 8.29
N LYS A 10 5.91 17.76 9.48
CA LYS A 10 6.61 18.27 10.65
C LYS A 10 6.06 17.62 11.93
N TRP A 11 6.94 17.29 12.88
CA TRP A 11 6.52 16.89 14.23
C TRP A 11 6.04 18.09 15.05
N PHE A 12 4.96 17.91 15.81
CA PHE A 12 4.36 19.00 16.61
C PHE A 12 5.31 19.53 17.68
N SER A 13 6.11 18.66 18.30
CA SER A 13 7.03 18.99 19.37
C SER A 13 8.30 19.70 18.92
N SER A 14 8.59 19.69 17.60
CA SER A 14 9.83 20.25 17.09
C SER A 14 9.66 21.75 16.79
N LYS A 15 10.48 22.59 17.42
CA LYS A 15 10.80 23.93 16.88
C LYS A 15 11.53 23.81 15.55
N GLU A 16 11.80 22.59 15.09
CA GLU A 16 12.59 22.21 13.95
C GLU A 16 11.82 22.36 12.65
N LYS A 17 12.59 22.37 11.58
CA LYS A 17 12.13 22.44 10.20
C LYS A 17 11.30 21.17 9.86
N PRO A 18 10.42 21.22 8.86
CA PRO A 18 9.73 20.02 8.39
C PRO A 18 10.75 18.98 7.92
N PHE A 19 10.52 17.70 8.23
CA PHE A 19 11.40 16.60 7.78
C PHE A 19 11.11 16.15 6.34
N ILE A 20 9.95 16.54 5.78
CA ILE A 20 9.65 16.52 4.33
C ILE A 20 9.16 17.91 3.97
N LYS A 21 9.69 18.49 2.92
CA LYS A 21 9.34 19.87 2.49
C LYS A 21 8.98 19.92 1.01
N ASP A 22 7.83 20.54 0.71
CA ASP A 22 7.35 20.90 -0.63
C ASP A 22 7.36 19.73 -1.62
N LEU A 23 7.03 18.52 -1.12
CA LEU A 23 6.98 17.30 -1.93
C LEU A 23 5.80 17.37 -2.92
N ASN A 24 6.11 17.21 -4.20
CA ASN A 24 5.16 17.14 -5.28
C ASN A 24 5.29 15.81 -6.01
N ILE A 25 4.20 15.04 -6.10
CA ILE A 25 4.15 13.72 -6.73
C ILE A 25 2.92 13.64 -7.61
N LYS A 26 3.05 12.97 -8.76
CA LYS A 26 1.94 12.64 -9.64
C LYS A 26 2.10 11.23 -10.15
N VAL A 27 1.13 10.35 -9.84
CA VAL A 27 1.10 8.96 -10.26
C VAL A 27 -0.14 8.71 -11.11
N ASN A 28 0.06 8.33 -12.36
CA ASN A 28 -1.03 8.04 -13.28
C ASN A 28 -1.65 6.67 -12.99
N ASN A 29 -2.85 6.44 -13.49
CA ASN A 29 -3.55 5.17 -13.37
C ASN A 29 -2.74 4.02 -14.01
N GLY A 30 -2.68 2.88 -13.33
CA GLY A 30 -1.91 1.70 -13.74
C GLY A 30 -0.40 1.86 -13.64
N LYS A 31 0.09 2.90 -12.96
CA LYS A 31 1.52 3.20 -12.79
C LYS A 31 1.95 3.09 -11.34
N ILE A 32 3.21 2.73 -11.14
CA ILE A 32 3.85 2.57 -9.84
C ILE A 32 4.95 3.62 -9.69
N LEU A 33 4.93 4.37 -8.60
CA LEU A 33 6.04 5.18 -8.14
C LEU A 33 6.68 4.53 -6.92
N THR A 34 7.96 4.22 -7.01
CA THR A 34 8.75 3.77 -5.86
C THR A 34 9.39 4.96 -5.16
N ILE A 35 9.15 5.08 -3.86
CA ILE A 35 9.80 6.04 -2.96
C ILE A 35 10.76 5.24 -2.08
N PHE A 36 12.02 5.62 -2.09
CA PHE A 36 13.03 4.95 -1.29
C PHE A 36 13.72 5.91 -0.32
N GLY A 37 14.43 5.37 0.66
CA GLY A 37 15.17 6.12 1.64
C GLY A 37 15.46 5.27 2.88
N SER A 38 16.34 5.75 3.74
CA SER A 38 16.71 5.07 4.98
C SER A 38 15.51 4.92 5.93
N SER A 39 15.62 3.97 6.87
CA SER A 39 14.62 3.83 7.94
C SER A 39 14.52 5.12 8.75
N GLY A 40 13.31 5.49 9.15
CA GLY A 40 13.06 6.70 9.96
C GLY A 40 12.94 8.02 9.17
N ILE A 41 13.18 8.03 7.84
CA ILE A 41 13.12 9.27 7.04
C ILE A 41 11.70 9.82 6.81
N GLY A 42 10.66 9.08 7.25
CA GLY A 42 9.27 9.54 7.11
C GLY A 42 8.46 8.85 6.00
N LYS A 43 8.95 7.73 5.41
CA LYS A 43 8.23 6.97 4.37
C LYS A 43 6.85 6.52 4.83
N SER A 44 6.78 5.85 5.98
CA SER A 44 5.51 5.35 6.54
C SER A 44 4.60 6.51 6.97
N SER A 45 5.15 7.61 7.51
CA SER A 45 4.38 8.81 7.83
C SER A 45 3.74 9.43 6.58
N LEU A 46 4.46 9.46 5.46
CA LEU A 46 3.91 9.91 4.17
C LEU A 46 2.76 9.00 3.70
N ILE A 47 2.96 7.68 3.75
CA ILE A 47 1.92 6.68 3.41
C ILE A 47 0.68 6.89 4.30
N ASN A 48 0.86 7.05 5.61
CA ASN A 48 -0.23 7.23 6.57
C ASN A 48 -1.04 8.49 6.27
N ILE A 49 -0.38 9.62 5.97
CA ILE A 49 -1.08 10.86 5.60
C ILE A 49 -1.90 10.68 4.33
N ILE A 50 -1.36 10.03 3.31
CA ILE A 50 -2.09 9.76 2.07
C ILE A 50 -3.31 8.87 2.35
N ALA A 51 -3.16 7.86 3.20
CA ALA A 51 -4.25 6.99 3.64
C ALA A 51 -5.29 7.71 4.53
N GLY A 52 -4.93 8.84 5.14
CA GLY A 52 -5.78 9.58 6.09
C GLY A 52 -5.67 9.11 7.53
N VAL A 53 -4.65 8.30 7.83
CA VAL A 53 -4.34 7.83 9.19
C VAL A 53 -3.33 8.79 9.78
N TYR A 54 -3.78 9.66 10.68
CA TYR A 54 -2.93 10.72 11.25
C TYR A 54 -2.42 10.34 12.63
N GLU A 55 -1.12 10.50 12.80
CA GLU A 55 -0.51 10.49 14.14
C GLU A 55 -0.80 11.82 14.82
N SER A 56 -1.18 11.80 16.10
CA SER A 56 -1.62 12.99 16.85
C SER A 56 -0.53 14.06 16.98
N ASN A 57 0.73 13.68 16.84
CA ASN A 57 1.91 14.56 16.94
C ASN A 57 2.49 14.92 15.56
N LEU A 58 1.86 14.54 14.46
CA LEU A 58 2.30 14.84 13.10
C LEU A 58 1.44 15.94 12.48
N LEU A 59 2.08 17.02 12.07
CA LEU A 59 1.47 18.10 11.31
C LEU A 59 1.85 17.96 9.84
N PHE A 60 0.89 18.20 8.94
CA PHE A 60 1.18 18.28 7.53
C PHE A 60 0.47 19.46 6.87
N THR A 61 1.02 19.92 5.75
CA THR A 61 0.41 20.90 4.86
C THR A 61 0.42 20.39 3.43
N GLY A 62 -0.35 21.02 2.54
CA GLY A 62 -0.48 20.63 1.15
C GLY A 62 -1.77 19.89 0.84
N ASP A 63 -1.88 19.43 -0.39
CA ASP A 63 -3.11 18.82 -0.91
C ASP A 63 -2.88 17.40 -1.43
N ILE A 64 -3.82 16.52 -1.09
CA ILE A 64 -3.90 15.16 -1.61
C ILE A 64 -5.11 15.08 -2.53
N ILE A 65 -4.87 14.69 -3.80
CA ILE A 65 -5.88 14.66 -4.84
C ILE A 65 -5.92 13.26 -5.44
N LEU A 66 -7.09 12.64 -5.46
CA LEU A 66 -7.35 11.34 -6.07
C LEU A 66 -8.48 11.46 -7.09
N ASN A 67 -8.24 11.02 -8.32
CA ASN A 67 -9.21 11.11 -9.42
C ASN A 67 -9.83 12.51 -9.56
N ASN A 68 -8.97 13.54 -9.54
CA ASN A 68 -9.34 14.97 -9.63
C ASN A 68 -10.18 15.51 -8.44
N LYS A 69 -10.32 14.74 -7.37
CA LYS A 69 -11.01 15.17 -6.15
C LYS A 69 -9.99 15.38 -5.04
N LYS A 70 -10.06 16.52 -4.36
CA LYS A 70 -9.27 16.78 -3.15
C LYS A 70 -9.81 15.92 -2.01
N ILE A 71 -8.94 15.04 -1.47
CA ILE A 71 -9.27 14.11 -0.39
C ILE A 71 -8.52 14.43 0.90
N THR A 72 -7.81 15.54 0.97
CA THR A 72 -6.97 15.94 2.12
C THR A 72 -7.72 15.79 3.45
N ASN A 73 -8.96 16.30 3.53
CA ASN A 73 -9.78 16.28 4.73
C ASN A 73 -10.84 15.17 4.74
N THR A 74 -10.72 14.19 3.83
CA THR A 74 -11.65 13.06 3.76
C THR A 74 -11.23 12.02 4.79
N LEU A 75 -12.18 11.43 5.51
CA LEU A 75 -11.94 10.36 6.47
C LEU A 75 -11.34 9.12 5.77
N PRO A 76 -10.48 8.34 6.43
CA PRO A 76 -9.77 7.20 5.82
C PRO A 76 -10.70 6.23 5.09
N GLU A 77 -11.80 5.84 5.72
CA GLU A 77 -12.78 4.87 5.18
C GLU A 77 -13.51 5.38 3.93
N LYS A 78 -13.47 6.69 3.67
CA LYS A 78 -14.08 7.33 2.49
C LYS A 78 -13.09 7.63 1.37
N ARG A 79 -11.78 7.45 1.61
CA ARG A 79 -10.73 7.75 0.62
C ARG A 79 -10.64 6.70 -0.48
N LYS A 80 -11.14 5.49 -0.25
CA LYS A 80 -11.01 4.34 -1.16
C LYS A 80 -9.56 4.04 -1.53
N ILE A 81 -8.68 4.10 -0.56
CA ILE A 81 -7.26 3.78 -0.69
C ILE A 81 -7.02 2.41 -0.07
N GLY A 82 -6.44 1.50 -0.85
CA GLY A 82 -5.92 0.24 -0.34
C GLY A 82 -4.57 0.49 0.33
N LEU A 83 -4.41 0.00 1.55
CA LEU A 83 -3.19 0.19 2.33
C LEU A 83 -2.64 -1.17 2.77
N LEU A 84 -1.37 -1.42 2.46
CA LEU A 84 -0.58 -2.48 3.03
C LEU A 84 0.48 -1.85 3.95
N LEU A 85 0.38 -2.16 5.25
CA LEU A 85 1.39 -1.79 6.25
C LEU A 85 2.49 -2.85 6.30
N GLN A 86 3.68 -2.47 6.74
CA GLN A 86 4.89 -3.30 6.81
C GLN A 86 4.66 -4.66 7.49
N ASP A 87 3.88 -4.73 8.57
CA ASP A 87 3.64 -5.96 9.33
C ASP A 87 2.54 -6.85 8.74
N GLY A 88 1.94 -6.47 7.61
CA GLY A 88 0.90 -7.26 6.96
C GLY A 88 -0.24 -7.65 7.91
N VAL A 89 -0.79 -6.68 8.65
CA VAL A 89 -1.77 -6.91 9.72
C VAL A 89 -2.99 -7.68 9.20
N LEU A 90 -3.15 -8.91 9.65
CA LEU A 90 -4.32 -9.75 9.41
C LEU A 90 -5.14 -9.87 10.70
N PHE A 91 -6.45 -10.11 10.56
CA PHE A 91 -7.30 -10.42 11.71
C PHE A 91 -6.96 -11.83 12.24
N PRO A 92 -6.37 -11.97 13.43
CA PRO A 92 -5.79 -13.24 13.88
C PRO A 92 -6.83 -14.34 14.16
N HIS A 93 -8.08 -13.96 14.41
CA HIS A 93 -9.21 -14.83 14.69
C HIS A 93 -10.00 -15.23 13.43
N LEU A 94 -9.63 -14.73 12.26
CA LEU A 94 -10.24 -15.06 10.98
C LEU A 94 -9.30 -15.90 10.14
N SER A 95 -9.86 -16.87 9.37
CA SER A 95 -9.10 -17.62 8.38
C SER A 95 -8.59 -16.71 7.25
N VAL A 96 -7.73 -17.22 6.37
CA VAL A 96 -7.28 -16.51 5.16
C VAL A 96 -8.48 -16.09 4.31
N GLU A 97 -9.39 -17.02 4.00
CA GLU A 97 -10.60 -16.71 3.25
C GLU A 97 -11.40 -15.58 3.90
N GLN A 98 -11.66 -15.68 5.21
CA GLN A 98 -12.40 -14.66 5.95
C GLN A 98 -11.69 -13.29 5.96
N ASN A 99 -10.36 -13.27 6.07
CA ASN A 99 -9.58 -12.05 5.93
C ASN A 99 -9.73 -11.42 4.54
N LEU A 100 -9.76 -12.23 3.48
CA LEU A 100 -9.93 -11.75 2.11
C LEU A 100 -11.37 -11.28 1.84
N ILE A 101 -12.39 -12.02 2.33
CA ILE A 101 -13.80 -11.60 2.24
C ILE A 101 -14.01 -10.21 2.82
N PHE A 102 -13.28 -9.84 3.87
CA PHE A 102 -13.38 -8.53 4.49
C PHE A 102 -13.04 -7.38 3.53
N GLY A 103 -12.16 -7.63 2.54
CA GLY A 103 -11.83 -6.67 1.48
C GLY A 103 -12.85 -6.61 0.34
N ILE A 104 -13.69 -7.63 0.17
CA ILE A 104 -14.56 -7.77 -0.99
C ILE A 104 -15.87 -7.02 -0.82
N LYS A 105 -16.39 -6.46 -1.90
CA LYS A 105 -17.69 -5.78 -1.91
C LYS A 105 -18.82 -6.70 -1.43
N LYS A 106 -19.72 -6.14 -0.63
CA LYS A 106 -20.89 -6.88 -0.08
C LYS A 106 -21.90 -7.33 -1.15
N SER A 107 -21.86 -6.74 -2.35
CA SER A 107 -22.80 -7.03 -3.45
C SER A 107 -22.61 -8.39 -4.11
N LEU A 108 -21.44 -9.03 -3.93
CA LEU A 108 -21.17 -10.36 -4.48
C LEU A 108 -21.82 -11.46 -3.64
N THR A 109 -22.34 -12.50 -4.31
CA THR A 109 -22.80 -13.73 -3.66
C THR A 109 -21.63 -14.49 -3.02
N ASN A 110 -21.91 -15.38 -2.08
CA ASN A 110 -20.87 -16.19 -1.43
C ASN A 110 -20.10 -17.04 -2.45
N LYS A 111 -20.77 -17.56 -3.49
CA LYS A 111 -20.14 -18.34 -4.56
C LYS A 111 -19.17 -17.49 -5.38
N GLU A 112 -19.56 -16.29 -5.75
CA GLU A 112 -18.69 -15.34 -6.50
C GLU A 112 -17.47 -14.92 -5.68
N LYS A 113 -17.66 -14.65 -4.38
CA LYS A 113 -16.55 -14.34 -3.46
C LYS A 113 -15.55 -15.48 -3.38
N TYR A 114 -16.05 -16.72 -3.21
CA TYR A 114 -15.21 -17.92 -3.14
C TYR A 114 -14.38 -18.08 -4.42
N LEU A 115 -15.00 -17.97 -5.60
CA LEU A 115 -14.31 -18.09 -6.88
C LEU A 115 -13.24 -17.01 -7.06
N LEU A 116 -13.56 -15.77 -6.72
CA LEU A 116 -12.63 -14.64 -6.79
C LEU A 116 -11.44 -14.82 -5.85
N ILE A 117 -11.67 -15.26 -4.61
CA ILE A 117 -10.61 -15.52 -3.63
C ILE A 117 -9.70 -16.63 -4.13
N ASN A 118 -10.27 -17.73 -4.61
CA ASN A 118 -9.51 -18.89 -5.06
C ASN A 118 -8.60 -18.53 -6.24
N GLU A 119 -9.12 -17.79 -7.23
CA GLU A 119 -8.34 -17.26 -8.34
C GLU A 119 -7.15 -16.41 -7.86
N HIS A 120 -7.39 -15.50 -6.93
CA HIS A 120 -6.33 -14.62 -6.42
C HIS A 120 -5.31 -15.38 -5.55
N LEU A 121 -5.73 -16.39 -4.80
CA LEU A 121 -4.81 -17.25 -4.04
C LEU A 121 -3.91 -18.07 -4.98
N ILE A 122 -4.46 -18.67 -6.03
CA ILE A 122 -3.68 -19.39 -7.05
C ILE A 122 -2.64 -18.45 -7.69
N ASN A 123 -3.07 -17.28 -8.15
CA ASN A 123 -2.19 -16.30 -8.80
C ASN A 123 -1.09 -15.76 -7.87
N ALA A 124 -1.30 -15.79 -6.55
CA ALA A 124 -0.31 -15.41 -5.55
C ALA A 124 0.54 -16.59 -5.04
N ASN A 125 0.45 -17.78 -5.63
CA ASN A 125 1.08 -19.03 -5.17
C ASN A 125 0.69 -19.35 -3.71
N MET A 126 -0.59 -19.25 -3.39
CA MET A 126 -1.17 -19.48 -2.07
C MET A 126 -2.38 -20.43 -2.13
N GLU A 127 -2.44 -21.28 -3.16
CA GLU A 127 -3.50 -22.30 -3.30
C GLU A 127 -3.56 -23.22 -2.07
N GLY A 128 -4.76 -23.52 -1.60
CA GLY A 128 -4.98 -24.39 -0.43
C GLY A 128 -4.77 -23.72 0.93
N PHE A 129 -4.64 -22.37 0.95
CA PHE A 129 -4.45 -21.62 2.19
C PHE A 129 -5.75 -21.08 2.79
N GLU A 130 -6.88 -21.27 2.15
CA GLU A 130 -8.18 -20.66 2.46
C GLU A 130 -8.57 -20.82 3.94
N ASN A 131 -8.38 -22.03 4.45
CA ASN A 131 -8.76 -22.41 5.81
C ASN A 131 -7.66 -22.19 6.87
N ARG A 132 -6.46 -21.72 6.47
CA ARG A 132 -5.38 -21.44 7.41
C ARG A 132 -5.64 -20.16 8.20
N TYR A 133 -5.11 -20.13 9.41
CA TYR A 133 -5.16 -18.96 10.28
C TYR A 133 -3.84 -18.18 10.24
N PRO A 134 -3.83 -16.86 10.47
CA PRO A 134 -2.62 -16.03 10.40
C PRO A 134 -1.46 -16.52 11.27
N ASN A 135 -1.73 -17.13 12.42
CA ASN A 135 -0.69 -17.67 13.31
C ASN A 135 0.06 -18.89 12.72
N THR A 136 -0.50 -19.53 11.68
CA THR A 136 0.12 -20.66 10.97
C THR A 136 0.89 -20.23 9.72
N LEU A 137 0.92 -18.93 9.41
CA LEU A 137 1.55 -18.37 8.23
C LEU A 137 2.93 -17.79 8.54
N SER A 138 3.88 -17.94 7.59
CA SER A 138 5.14 -17.19 7.63
C SER A 138 4.91 -15.69 7.44
N GLY A 139 5.91 -14.86 7.77
CA GLY A 139 5.85 -13.41 7.54
C GLY A 139 5.53 -13.04 6.09
N GLY A 140 6.19 -13.68 5.13
CA GLY A 140 5.95 -13.47 3.71
C GLY A 140 4.55 -13.92 3.25
N GLN A 141 4.04 -15.02 3.79
CA GLN A 141 2.67 -15.47 3.53
C GLN A 141 1.64 -14.48 4.06
N LYS A 142 1.84 -13.94 5.27
CA LYS A 142 1.00 -12.87 5.84
C LYS A 142 1.00 -11.62 4.96
N ALA A 143 2.18 -11.18 4.52
CA ALA A 143 2.32 -10.02 3.65
C ALA A 143 1.55 -10.21 2.31
N ARG A 144 1.63 -11.40 1.70
CA ARG A 144 0.87 -11.73 0.48
C ARG A 144 -0.63 -11.64 0.70
N ILE A 145 -1.15 -12.27 1.76
CA ILE A 145 -2.59 -12.25 2.06
C ILE A 145 -3.07 -10.82 2.36
N ALA A 146 -2.29 -10.03 3.10
CA ALA A 146 -2.62 -8.64 3.39
C ALA A 146 -2.64 -7.78 2.10
N CYS A 147 -1.70 -8.01 1.19
CA CYS A 147 -1.66 -7.37 -0.12
C CYS A 147 -2.89 -7.76 -0.97
N LEU A 148 -3.23 -9.04 -1.04
CA LEU A 148 -4.44 -9.52 -1.71
C LEU A 148 -5.69 -8.87 -1.16
N ARG A 149 -5.82 -8.75 0.17
CA ARG A 149 -6.96 -8.09 0.80
C ARG A 149 -7.07 -6.62 0.38
N ALA A 150 -5.94 -5.91 0.31
CA ALA A 150 -5.90 -4.52 -0.15
C ALA A 150 -6.31 -4.39 -1.63
N ILE A 151 -5.89 -5.32 -2.49
CA ILE A 151 -6.24 -5.35 -3.92
C ILE A 151 -7.72 -5.71 -4.14
N LEU A 152 -8.24 -6.68 -3.38
CA LEU A 152 -9.62 -7.14 -3.46
C LEU A 152 -10.65 -6.11 -3.00
N SER A 153 -10.22 -5.10 -2.23
CA SER A 153 -11.09 -3.97 -1.86
C SER A 153 -11.43 -3.03 -3.02
N GLU A 154 -10.88 -3.29 -4.21
CA GLU A 154 -11.04 -2.46 -5.42
C GLU A 154 -10.80 -0.97 -5.14
N PRO A 155 -9.61 -0.64 -4.65
CA PRO A 155 -9.31 0.74 -4.27
C PRO A 155 -9.11 1.63 -5.49
N ASP A 156 -9.31 2.94 -5.30
CA ASP A 156 -9.00 3.97 -6.31
C ASP A 156 -7.49 4.33 -6.35
N ALA A 157 -6.73 3.94 -5.33
CA ALA A 157 -5.26 3.99 -5.26
C ALA A 157 -4.72 2.91 -4.31
N LEU A 158 -3.48 2.46 -4.52
CA LEU A 158 -2.82 1.47 -3.67
C LEU A 158 -1.55 2.05 -3.04
N LEU A 159 -1.40 1.88 -1.74
CA LEU A 159 -0.22 2.28 -0.98
C LEU A 159 0.40 1.03 -0.35
N LEU A 160 1.68 0.82 -0.62
CA LEU A 160 2.41 -0.36 -0.17
C LEU A 160 3.63 0.07 0.66
N ASP A 161 3.64 -0.30 1.94
CA ASP A 161 4.75 -0.05 2.86
C ASP A 161 5.57 -1.33 3.03
N GLU A 162 6.79 -1.35 2.47
CA GLU A 162 7.74 -2.48 2.49
C GLU A 162 7.11 -3.84 2.09
N PRO A 163 6.36 -3.93 0.98
CA PRO A 163 5.49 -5.07 0.67
C PRO A 163 6.22 -6.39 0.47
N PHE A 164 7.52 -6.34 0.17
CA PHE A 164 8.30 -7.51 -0.20
C PHE A 164 9.37 -7.90 0.83
N LEU A 165 9.53 -7.12 1.92
CA LEU A 165 10.60 -7.28 2.90
C LEU A 165 10.64 -8.68 3.52
N SER A 166 9.48 -9.20 3.92
CA SER A 166 9.36 -10.50 4.62
C SER A 166 9.22 -11.70 3.68
N ILE A 167 9.39 -11.50 2.36
CA ILE A 167 9.22 -12.57 1.36
C ILE A 167 10.58 -13.16 0.99
N ASP A 168 10.64 -14.50 0.94
CA ASP A 168 11.83 -15.21 0.54
C ASP A 168 12.32 -14.76 -0.85
N PRO A 169 13.63 -14.58 -1.06
CA PRO A 169 14.20 -14.05 -2.30
C PRO A 169 13.75 -14.81 -3.56
N GLU A 170 13.63 -16.13 -3.48
CA GLU A 170 13.18 -17.00 -4.59
C GLU A 170 11.75 -16.71 -5.02
N GLN A 171 10.88 -16.36 -4.07
CA GLN A 171 9.47 -16.09 -4.32
C GLN A 171 9.16 -14.60 -4.51
N ARG A 172 10.09 -13.72 -4.16
CA ARG A 172 9.91 -12.27 -4.19
C ARG A 172 9.62 -11.75 -5.59
N ASN A 173 10.36 -12.22 -6.59
CA ASN A 173 10.19 -11.79 -7.98
C ASN A 173 8.81 -12.19 -8.56
N SER A 174 8.36 -13.41 -8.30
CA SER A 174 7.03 -13.85 -8.76
C SER A 174 5.91 -13.02 -8.12
N PHE A 175 6.05 -12.70 -6.83
CA PHE A 175 5.06 -11.88 -6.15
C PHE A 175 5.09 -10.41 -6.58
N ARG A 176 6.28 -9.84 -6.85
CA ARG A 176 6.40 -8.50 -7.47
C ARG A 176 5.66 -8.43 -8.80
N LEU A 177 5.90 -9.40 -9.69
CA LEU A 177 5.21 -9.47 -10.98
C LEU A 177 3.70 -9.58 -10.83
N PHE A 178 3.22 -10.40 -9.89
CA PHE A 178 1.80 -10.49 -9.58
C PHE A 178 1.23 -9.11 -9.17
N VAL A 179 1.86 -8.41 -8.22
CA VAL A 179 1.41 -7.09 -7.75
C VAL A 179 1.40 -6.07 -8.90
N VAL A 180 2.47 -6.04 -9.71
CA VAL A 180 2.57 -5.15 -10.89
C VAL A 180 1.43 -5.42 -11.87
N ASN A 181 1.14 -6.69 -12.17
CA ASN A 181 0.07 -7.07 -13.09
C ASN A 181 -1.30 -6.63 -12.54
N GLN A 182 -1.58 -6.83 -11.25
CA GLN A 182 -2.83 -6.39 -10.63
C GLN A 182 -3.02 -4.87 -10.71
N ILE A 183 -1.96 -4.09 -10.47
CA ILE A 183 -1.99 -2.62 -10.55
C ILE A 183 -2.29 -2.17 -11.98
N ARG A 184 -1.66 -2.79 -12.98
CA ARG A 184 -1.84 -2.46 -14.40
C ARG A 184 -3.22 -2.84 -14.91
N GLU A 185 -3.67 -4.05 -14.59
CA GLU A 185 -4.99 -4.58 -14.97
C GLU A 185 -6.12 -3.73 -14.39
N LYS A 186 -6.05 -3.44 -13.10
CA LYS A 186 -7.05 -2.62 -12.40
C LYS A 186 -6.91 -1.12 -12.68
N LYS A 187 -5.85 -0.70 -13.40
CA LYS A 187 -5.57 0.71 -13.76
C LYS A 187 -5.58 1.64 -12.57
N ILE A 188 -5.04 1.24 -11.44
CA ILE A 188 -4.96 2.06 -10.22
C ILE A 188 -3.56 2.67 -10.06
N PRO A 189 -3.42 3.93 -9.58
CA PRO A 189 -2.12 4.49 -9.22
C PRO A 189 -1.60 3.80 -7.95
N CYS A 190 -0.29 3.52 -7.91
CA CYS A 190 0.34 2.91 -6.75
C CYS A 190 1.57 3.70 -6.30
N ILE A 191 1.68 3.94 -5.00
CA ILE A 191 2.91 4.37 -4.34
C ILE A 191 3.43 3.21 -3.51
N LEU A 192 4.68 2.83 -3.76
CA LEU A 192 5.41 1.82 -3.02
C LEU A 192 6.55 2.49 -2.28
N VAL A 193 6.65 2.31 -0.98
CA VAL A 193 7.81 2.74 -0.20
C VAL A 193 8.65 1.55 0.20
N THR A 194 9.97 1.69 0.11
CA THR A 194 10.93 0.61 0.40
C THR A 194 12.32 1.16 0.72
N HIS A 195 13.14 0.34 1.32
CA HIS A 195 14.59 0.56 1.41
C HIS A 195 15.38 -0.43 0.55
N ASP A 196 14.71 -1.41 -0.09
CA ASP A 196 15.34 -2.39 -0.97
C ASP A 196 15.56 -1.81 -2.37
N GLU A 197 16.82 -1.74 -2.79
CA GLU A 197 17.21 -1.25 -4.12
C GLU A 197 16.54 -2.02 -5.27
N SER A 198 16.31 -3.33 -5.08
CA SER A 198 15.71 -4.18 -6.10
C SER A 198 14.24 -3.86 -6.38
N ASP A 199 13.53 -3.19 -5.45
CA ASP A 199 12.15 -2.76 -5.65
C ASP A 199 12.05 -1.53 -6.56
N LYS A 200 13.16 -0.81 -6.81
CA LYS A 200 13.21 0.29 -7.78
C LYS A 200 12.91 -0.17 -9.21
N LEU A 201 13.18 -1.44 -9.50
CA LEU A 201 13.00 -2.02 -10.85
C LEU A 201 11.53 -2.06 -11.30
N ILE A 202 10.57 -2.05 -10.38
CA ILE A 202 9.15 -2.07 -10.74
C ILE A 202 8.54 -0.66 -10.86
N SER A 203 9.30 0.39 -10.62
CA SER A 203 8.85 1.77 -10.76
C SER A 203 8.67 2.15 -12.23
N ASP A 204 7.52 2.73 -12.57
CA ASP A 204 7.27 3.30 -13.91
C ASP A 204 7.86 4.71 -14.07
N TYR A 205 8.33 5.31 -12.99
CA TYR A 205 8.96 6.63 -12.93
C TYR A 205 10.39 6.51 -12.39
N GLN A 206 11.18 7.57 -12.53
CA GLN A 206 12.43 7.64 -11.78
C GLN A 206 12.13 7.48 -10.28
N PRO A 207 12.70 6.48 -9.61
CA PRO A 207 12.49 6.28 -8.18
C PRO A 207 12.82 7.54 -7.39
N LEU A 208 11.94 7.90 -6.46
CA LEU A 208 12.07 9.13 -5.70
C LEU A 208 12.84 8.86 -4.40
N ASP A 209 13.97 9.53 -4.23
CA ASP A 209 14.72 9.51 -2.98
C ASP A 209 14.15 10.56 -2.02
N LEU A 210 13.58 10.12 -0.91
CA LEU A 210 12.94 11.00 0.05
C LEU A 210 13.94 11.92 0.78
N ILE A 211 15.23 11.55 0.84
CA ILE A 211 16.30 12.38 1.41
C ILE A 211 16.38 13.74 0.72
N LYS A 212 16.10 13.82 -0.59
CA LYS A 212 16.14 15.09 -1.35
C LYS A 212 15.11 16.13 -0.90
N PHE A 213 14.12 15.73 -0.12
CA PHE A 213 13.07 16.58 0.42
C PHE A 213 13.21 16.82 1.93
N SER A 214 14.29 16.29 2.52
CA SER A 214 14.69 16.58 3.89
C SER A 214 15.50 17.87 3.90
N PRO A 215 15.15 18.89 4.70
CA PRO A 215 15.86 20.18 4.75
C PRO A 215 17.23 20.09 5.43
#